data_34451dfd9a64682f0b8a0e67cbfa4a1b
#
_entry.id   34451dfd9a64682f0b8a0e67cbfa4a1b
#
_cell.length_a   1.000
_cell.length_b   1.000
_cell.length_c   1.000
_cell.angle_alpha   90.00
_cell.angle_beta   90.00
_cell.angle_gamma   90.00
#
_symmetry.space_group_name_H-M   'P 1'
#
loop_
_entity.id
_entity.type
_entity.pdbx_description
1 polymer ?
#
loop_
_entity_poly.entity_id
_entity_poly.type
_entity_poly.pdbx_seq_one_letter_code
_entity_poly.pdbx_strand_id
1 'polypeptide(L)'
;MDTSKIRNFSIIAHIDHGKSTLADRILEYTGEVDKRQMKEQLLDNMDIERERGITIKLNAVRLSYNGYMLNLIVTPGHVDFSYEVSRSLAACEGAVLVVDATQGIEAQTLANVYLALENNLEIIPVINKIDLPSADIPKVEKELYDTFGFTSEEIIKVSAKTGVGIPDLVNAIIDRIPSPKEYNDKLKCLIFDSYFDSYRGVVILVRIVSGKITKKTKIKMLTTGAEYDVVSLGYHTPFEHEVEELKEGEVGFITASIKSLSSVSVGDTITDANDPTDKALPGYKPMKPMVYCGIYPIESNKYPALKEAIEKLKLNDASLTFEPETSSTLGFGFRMGFLGLLHLEIISERIEREFGIEIIATTPSVNYEINLTDNSTIFIDNPSMMPDKVRIKSIKEPYIFTNILVPTDYIGPIMELCQDKRGIYKSIDYLDTTRVNIHYELPLSEIVYDFFDRLKSSTKGYASFDYEVIGYKESDLVKMDILLNGEVVDALSLIVHKDFAYDRGRRMVDNLKNIIPRQMFEVPVQAVIGSKVIARSDIKAMRKDVLAKCYGGDITRKRKLLDKQKEGKKKMKTIGKVEIPSEAFLSILTDYKKN
;
A
#
# COMPACT_ATOMS: atom_id res chain seq x y z
N MET A 1 -10.49 -14.86 -33.09
CA MET A 1 -10.75 -16.12 -32.39
C MET A 1 -12.22 -16.08 -31.97
N ASP A 2 -12.90 -17.20 -31.83
CA ASP A 2 -14.27 -17.27 -31.33
C ASP A 2 -14.24 -16.96 -29.82
N THR A 3 -15.10 -16.06 -29.34
CA THR A 3 -15.22 -15.66 -27.91
C THR A 3 -15.50 -16.86 -27.02
N SER A 4 -16.19 -17.90 -27.51
CA SER A 4 -16.45 -19.14 -26.79
C SER A 4 -15.19 -19.86 -26.29
N LYS A 5 -14.02 -19.59 -26.92
CA LYS A 5 -12.72 -20.14 -26.58
C LYS A 5 -11.84 -19.21 -25.74
N ILE A 6 -12.37 -18.10 -25.23
CA ILE A 6 -11.64 -17.18 -24.38
C ILE A 6 -12.00 -17.45 -22.91
N ARG A 7 -11.00 -17.42 -22.03
CA ARG A 7 -11.16 -17.50 -20.58
C ARG A 7 -10.34 -16.39 -19.94
N ASN A 8 -11.02 -15.46 -19.26
CA ASN A 8 -10.35 -14.41 -18.51
C ASN A 8 -10.49 -14.71 -17.02
N PHE A 9 -9.37 -14.85 -16.35
CA PHE A 9 -9.37 -15.22 -14.95
C PHE A 9 -8.23 -14.55 -14.19
N SER A 10 -8.45 -14.42 -12.88
CA SER A 10 -7.45 -13.91 -11.95
C SER A 10 -7.09 -15.00 -10.94
N ILE A 11 -5.87 -14.93 -10.40
CA ILE A 11 -5.47 -15.73 -9.24
C ILE A 11 -5.55 -14.87 -8.00
N ILE A 12 -6.39 -15.26 -7.06
CA ILE A 12 -6.58 -14.61 -5.75
C ILE A 12 -6.06 -15.52 -4.64
N ALA A 13 -5.33 -14.96 -3.70
CA ALA A 13 -4.74 -15.70 -2.59
C ALA A 13 -4.38 -14.77 -1.45
N HIS A 14 -4.25 -15.34 -0.26
CA HIS A 14 -3.53 -14.67 0.82
C HIS A 14 -2.02 -14.57 0.50
N ILE A 15 -1.30 -13.71 1.23
CA ILE A 15 0.16 -13.58 1.13
C ILE A 15 0.79 -14.95 1.40
N ASP A 16 1.86 -15.29 0.69
CA ASP A 16 2.62 -16.54 0.84
C ASP A 16 1.86 -17.85 0.55
N HIS A 17 0.60 -17.82 0.08
CA HIS A 17 -0.12 -19.03 -0.36
C HIS A 17 0.38 -19.61 -1.70
N GLY A 18 1.35 -18.94 -2.35
CA GLY A 18 2.02 -19.46 -3.55
C GLY A 18 1.39 -19.02 -4.87
N LYS A 19 0.73 -17.86 -4.90
CA LYS A 19 0.09 -17.27 -6.08
C LYS A 19 1.05 -17.12 -7.28
N SER A 20 2.19 -16.41 -7.11
CA SER A 20 3.17 -16.18 -8.17
C SER A 20 3.79 -17.48 -8.65
N THR A 21 4.11 -18.41 -7.74
CA THR A 21 4.61 -19.75 -8.10
C THR A 21 3.59 -20.54 -8.91
N LEU A 22 2.29 -20.43 -8.59
CA LEU A 22 1.23 -21.10 -9.34
C LEU A 22 1.09 -20.49 -10.73
N ALA A 23 1.15 -19.18 -10.86
CA ALA A 23 1.15 -18.48 -12.14
C ALA A 23 2.31 -18.94 -13.03
N ASP A 24 3.54 -19.02 -12.48
CA ASP A 24 4.71 -19.53 -13.19
C ASP A 24 4.51 -20.97 -13.69
N ARG A 25 3.89 -21.83 -12.88
CA ARG A 25 3.60 -23.22 -13.29
C ARG A 25 2.56 -23.32 -14.39
N ILE A 26 1.53 -22.48 -14.38
CA ILE A 26 0.57 -22.40 -15.47
C ILE A 26 1.25 -21.96 -16.76
N LEU A 27 2.13 -20.94 -16.70
CA LEU A 27 2.94 -20.48 -17.84
C LEU A 27 3.82 -21.60 -18.41
N GLU A 28 4.53 -22.33 -17.55
CA GLU A 28 5.39 -23.45 -17.94
C GLU A 28 4.58 -24.60 -18.58
N TYR A 29 3.43 -24.94 -17.98
CA TYR A 29 2.60 -26.04 -18.44
C TYR A 29 1.93 -25.74 -19.78
N THR A 30 1.49 -24.52 -20.02
CA THR A 30 0.89 -24.10 -21.29
C THR A 30 1.92 -23.94 -22.40
N GLY A 31 3.22 -23.93 -22.07
CA GLY A 31 4.31 -23.88 -23.04
C GLY A 31 4.58 -22.51 -23.67
N GLU A 32 4.02 -21.44 -23.09
CA GLU A 32 4.26 -20.06 -23.57
C GLU A 32 5.68 -19.58 -23.26
N VAL A 33 6.34 -20.17 -22.26
CA VAL A 33 7.71 -19.85 -21.88
C VAL A 33 8.58 -21.09 -21.95
N ASP A 34 9.68 -21.00 -22.67
CA ASP A 34 10.67 -22.09 -22.72
C ASP A 34 11.25 -22.32 -21.31
N LYS A 35 11.40 -23.59 -20.90
CA LYS A 35 12.00 -23.97 -19.61
C LYS A 35 13.34 -23.29 -19.31
N ARG A 36 14.09 -22.94 -20.35
CA ARG A 36 15.38 -22.25 -20.23
C ARG A 36 15.24 -20.77 -19.88
N GLN A 37 14.09 -20.16 -20.15
CA GLN A 37 13.78 -18.76 -19.91
C GLN A 37 12.99 -18.57 -18.61
N MET A 38 12.47 -19.66 -18.02
CA MET A 38 11.78 -19.63 -16.75
C MET A 38 12.72 -19.18 -15.64
N LYS A 39 12.28 -18.16 -14.91
CA LYS A 39 12.87 -17.67 -13.67
C LYS A 39 11.79 -17.75 -12.59
N GLU A 40 12.19 -17.87 -11.34
CA GLU A 40 11.25 -17.78 -10.23
C GLU A 40 10.59 -16.40 -10.24
N GLN A 41 9.27 -16.38 -10.05
CA GLN A 41 8.45 -15.16 -10.04
C GLN A 41 8.62 -14.35 -11.35
N LEU A 42 8.49 -15.02 -12.49
CA LEU A 42 8.71 -14.43 -13.82
C LEU A 42 7.80 -13.22 -14.07
N LEU A 43 6.59 -13.23 -13.52
CA LEU A 43 5.61 -12.17 -13.68
C LEU A 43 5.81 -11.01 -12.68
N ASP A 44 6.59 -11.20 -11.62
CA ASP A 44 6.94 -10.13 -10.69
C ASP A 44 8.10 -9.32 -11.28
N ASN A 45 7.75 -8.24 -11.99
CA ASN A 45 8.68 -7.48 -12.81
C ASN A 45 9.58 -6.52 -12.03
N MET A 46 9.18 -6.14 -10.81
CA MET A 46 9.94 -5.23 -9.97
C MET A 46 10.92 -6.00 -9.07
N ASP A 47 12.13 -5.45 -8.88
CA ASP A 47 13.09 -6.03 -7.93
C ASP A 47 12.53 -6.05 -6.50
N ILE A 48 11.76 -5.01 -6.13
CA ILE A 48 11.07 -4.91 -4.82
C ILE A 48 10.08 -6.05 -4.60
N GLU A 49 9.34 -6.47 -5.65
CA GLU A 49 8.41 -7.61 -5.57
C GLU A 49 9.14 -8.90 -5.23
N ARG A 50 10.25 -9.15 -5.92
CA ARG A 50 11.07 -10.35 -5.72
C ARG A 50 11.79 -10.37 -4.37
N GLU A 51 12.33 -9.22 -3.94
CA GLU A 51 13.01 -9.09 -2.64
C GLU A 51 12.06 -9.28 -1.46
N ARG A 52 10.82 -8.74 -1.58
CA ARG A 52 9.80 -8.83 -0.53
C ARG A 52 8.92 -10.08 -0.61
N GLY A 53 9.00 -10.83 -1.72
CA GLY A 53 8.16 -12.01 -1.97
C GLY A 53 6.67 -11.70 -2.17
N ILE A 54 6.32 -10.48 -2.55
CA ILE A 54 4.94 -10.03 -2.73
C ILE A 54 4.73 -9.45 -4.12
N THR A 55 3.60 -9.77 -4.76
CA THR A 55 3.18 -9.06 -5.97
C THR A 55 2.62 -7.70 -5.57
N ILE A 56 3.16 -6.64 -6.14
CA ILE A 56 2.75 -5.25 -5.90
C ILE A 56 1.84 -4.78 -7.02
N LYS A 57 2.23 -5.03 -8.27
CA LYS A 57 1.51 -4.60 -9.46
C LYS A 57 0.82 -5.76 -10.16
N LEU A 58 -0.39 -5.51 -10.68
CA LEU A 58 -1.05 -6.49 -11.51
C LEU A 58 -0.28 -6.74 -12.81
N ASN A 59 -0.30 -7.99 -13.26
CA ASN A 59 0.26 -8.41 -14.54
C ASN A 59 -0.79 -9.19 -15.32
N ALA A 60 -0.97 -8.86 -16.60
CA ALA A 60 -1.90 -9.54 -17.49
C ALA A 60 -1.12 -10.25 -18.59
N VAL A 61 -1.31 -11.57 -18.70
CA VAL A 61 -0.65 -12.41 -19.71
C VAL A 61 -1.66 -13.26 -20.43
N ARG A 62 -1.44 -13.41 -21.74
CA ARG A 62 -2.21 -14.30 -22.62
C ARG A 62 -1.47 -15.61 -22.79
N LEU A 63 -2.18 -16.71 -22.63
CA LEU A 63 -1.69 -18.08 -22.80
C LEU A 63 -2.53 -18.78 -23.86
N SER A 64 -1.90 -19.65 -24.66
CA SER A 64 -2.57 -20.45 -25.67
C SER A 64 -2.49 -21.91 -25.26
N TYR A 65 -3.62 -22.56 -25.05
CA TYR A 65 -3.63 -23.97 -24.68
C TYR A 65 -4.82 -24.70 -25.31
N ASN A 66 -4.57 -25.80 -26.02
CA ASN A 66 -5.58 -26.64 -26.67
C ASN A 66 -6.59 -25.87 -27.55
N GLY A 67 -6.14 -24.80 -28.21
CA GLY A 67 -6.99 -23.93 -29.04
C GLY A 67 -7.85 -22.95 -28.26
N TYR A 68 -7.69 -22.83 -26.93
CA TYR A 68 -8.24 -21.79 -26.07
C TYR A 68 -7.26 -20.65 -25.87
N MET A 69 -7.79 -19.47 -25.68
CA MET A 69 -7.07 -18.27 -25.23
C MET A 69 -7.36 -18.07 -23.74
N LEU A 70 -6.34 -18.18 -22.92
CA LEU A 70 -6.43 -18.00 -21.47
C LEU A 70 -5.76 -16.68 -21.11
N ASN A 71 -6.53 -15.68 -20.69
CA ASN A 71 -5.99 -14.41 -20.22
C ASN A 71 -5.90 -14.46 -18.68
N LEU A 72 -4.69 -14.61 -18.17
CA LEU A 72 -4.39 -14.62 -16.75
C LEU A 72 -4.07 -13.20 -16.27
N ILE A 73 -4.77 -12.73 -15.27
CA ILE A 73 -4.48 -11.47 -14.57
C ILE A 73 -4.03 -11.80 -13.14
N VAL A 74 -2.73 -11.63 -12.87
CA VAL A 74 -2.14 -11.86 -11.54
C VAL A 74 -2.32 -10.61 -10.70
N THR A 75 -2.87 -10.77 -9.50
CA THR A 75 -3.20 -9.67 -8.58
C THR A 75 -2.25 -9.61 -7.39
N PRO A 76 -2.08 -8.44 -6.75
CA PRO A 76 -1.49 -8.35 -5.41
C PRO A 76 -2.23 -9.20 -4.39
N GLY A 77 -1.53 -9.61 -3.32
CA GLY A 77 -2.12 -10.41 -2.23
C GLY A 77 -2.33 -9.63 -0.93
N HIS A 78 -1.88 -8.38 -0.82
CA HIS A 78 -1.92 -7.60 0.42
C HIS A 78 -3.14 -6.66 0.47
N VAL A 79 -3.68 -6.43 1.69
CA VAL A 79 -4.87 -5.58 1.91
C VAL A 79 -4.71 -4.16 1.36
N ASP A 80 -3.53 -3.57 1.46
CA ASP A 80 -3.23 -2.23 0.92
C ASP A 80 -3.43 -2.14 -0.61
N PHE A 81 -3.43 -3.28 -1.31
CA PHE A 81 -3.62 -3.37 -2.75
C PHE A 81 -4.97 -3.98 -3.15
N SER A 82 -5.95 -4.05 -2.24
CA SER A 82 -7.30 -4.57 -2.50
C SER A 82 -7.99 -3.86 -3.69
N TYR A 83 -7.65 -2.59 -3.92
CA TYR A 83 -8.13 -1.85 -5.08
C TYR A 83 -7.64 -2.44 -6.41
N GLU A 84 -6.39 -2.88 -6.50
CA GLU A 84 -5.87 -3.56 -7.69
C GLU A 84 -6.52 -4.92 -7.90
N VAL A 85 -6.80 -5.64 -6.81
CA VAL A 85 -7.56 -6.90 -6.87
C VAL A 85 -8.96 -6.65 -7.45
N SER A 86 -9.70 -5.68 -6.93
CA SER A 86 -11.04 -5.33 -7.41
C SER A 86 -11.07 -4.98 -8.90
N ARG A 87 -10.07 -4.21 -9.38
CA ARG A 87 -9.94 -3.85 -10.81
C ARG A 87 -9.69 -5.06 -11.70
N SER A 88 -8.82 -5.93 -11.26
CA SER A 88 -8.48 -7.15 -11.99
C SER A 88 -9.67 -8.08 -12.10
N LEU A 89 -10.41 -8.26 -11.01
CA LEU A 89 -11.60 -9.10 -10.99
C LEU A 89 -12.69 -8.60 -11.94
N ALA A 90 -12.90 -7.29 -12.02
CA ALA A 90 -13.88 -6.72 -12.95
C ALA A 90 -13.53 -6.91 -14.44
N ALA A 91 -12.27 -7.26 -14.75
CA ALA A 91 -11.84 -7.60 -16.11
C ALA A 91 -11.94 -9.11 -16.43
N CYS A 92 -12.40 -9.94 -15.47
CA CYS A 92 -12.42 -11.40 -15.55
C CYS A 92 -13.85 -11.97 -15.53
N GLU A 93 -13.98 -13.21 -15.94
CA GLU A 93 -15.17 -14.05 -15.78
C GLU A 93 -14.98 -15.13 -14.69
N GLY A 94 -13.74 -15.37 -14.23
CA GLY A 94 -13.46 -16.34 -13.17
C GLY A 94 -12.29 -15.95 -12.28
N ALA A 95 -12.21 -16.62 -11.14
CA ALA A 95 -11.12 -16.47 -10.18
C ALA A 95 -10.65 -17.85 -9.68
N VAL A 96 -9.34 -18.04 -9.63
CA VAL A 96 -8.69 -19.20 -8.99
C VAL A 96 -8.35 -18.82 -7.57
N LEU A 97 -9.05 -19.37 -6.58
CA LEU A 97 -8.83 -19.15 -5.17
C LEU A 97 -7.77 -20.10 -4.63
N VAL A 98 -6.60 -19.60 -4.27
CA VAL A 98 -5.50 -20.42 -3.76
C VAL A 98 -5.43 -20.38 -2.26
N VAL A 99 -5.51 -21.54 -1.61
CA VAL A 99 -5.40 -21.72 -0.17
C VAL A 99 -4.23 -22.65 0.14
N ASP A 100 -3.40 -22.29 1.11
CA ASP A 100 -2.27 -23.10 1.57
C ASP A 100 -2.77 -24.30 2.38
N ALA A 101 -2.32 -25.51 2.03
CA ALA A 101 -2.68 -26.76 2.73
C ALA A 101 -2.22 -26.80 4.20
N THR A 102 -1.30 -25.92 4.61
CA THR A 102 -0.78 -25.85 5.98
C THR A 102 -1.43 -24.78 6.84
N GLN A 103 -1.90 -23.68 6.20
CA GLN A 103 -2.45 -22.51 6.90
C GLN A 103 -3.98 -22.49 6.83
N GLY A 104 -4.57 -22.96 5.71
CA GLY A 104 -6.01 -22.94 5.48
C GLY A 104 -6.53 -21.55 5.13
N ILE A 105 -7.78 -21.25 5.50
CA ILE A 105 -8.43 -19.96 5.22
C ILE A 105 -7.83 -18.87 6.12
N GLU A 106 -7.46 -17.75 5.50
CA GLU A 106 -6.93 -16.55 6.13
C GLU A 106 -7.86 -15.34 5.90
N ALA A 107 -7.68 -14.22 6.62
CA ALA A 107 -8.59 -13.08 6.55
C ALA A 107 -8.73 -12.51 5.12
N GLN A 108 -7.63 -12.40 4.37
CA GLN A 108 -7.65 -11.94 2.98
C GLN A 108 -8.31 -12.94 2.03
N THR A 109 -8.33 -14.23 2.37
CA THR A 109 -9.07 -15.24 1.61
C THR A 109 -10.56 -14.91 1.59
N LEU A 110 -11.12 -14.56 2.76
CA LEU A 110 -12.52 -14.14 2.90
C LEU A 110 -12.80 -12.87 2.08
N ALA A 111 -12.00 -11.83 2.26
CA ALA A 111 -12.17 -10.56 1.54
C ALA A 111 -12.11 -10.74 0.02
N ASN A 112 -11.16 -11.53 -0.48
CA ASN A 112 -11.00 -11.79 -1.91
C ASN A 112 -12.16 -12.60 -2.49
N VAL A 113 -12.71 -13.56 -1.76
CA VAL A 113 -13.89 -14.32 -2.19
C VAL A 113 -15.10 -13.39 -2.29
N TYR A 114 -15.35 -12.53 -1.32
CA TYR A 114 -16.45 -11.56 -1.40
C TYR A 114 -16.30 -10.60 -2.59
N LEU A 115 -15.09 -10.09 -2.85
CA LEU A 115 -14.83 -9.27 -4.04
C LEU A 115 -15.10 -10.03 -5.36
N ALA A 116 -14.75 -11.31 -5.42
CA ALA A 116 -15.05 -12.14 -6.59
C ALA A 116 -16.56 -12.36 -6.77
N LEU A 117 -17.30 -12.60 -5.68
CA LEU A 117 -18.75 -12.75 -5.69
C LEU A 117 -19.47 -11.45 -6.07
N GLU A 118 -19.02 -10.29 -5.60
CA GLU A 118 -19.56 -8.97 -6.00
C GLU A 118 -19.41 -8.74 -7.51
N ASN A 119 -18.39 -9.29 -8.14
CA ASN A 119 -18.17 -9.24 -9.58
C ASN A 119 -18.83 -10.40 -10.34
N ASN A 120 -19.62 -11.25 -9.66
CA ASN A 120 -20.29 -12.43 -10.22
C ASN A 120 -19.32 -13.40 -10.95
N LEU A 121 -18.12 -13.61 -10.40
CA LEU A 121 -17.13 -14.50 -10.98
C LEU A 121 -17.36 -15.96 -10.58
N GLU A 122 -17.06 -16.87 -11.51
CA GLU A 122 -16.91 -18.29 -11.18
C GLU A 122 -15.63 -18.49 -10.36
N ILE A 123 -15.73 -19.16 -9.20
CA ILE A 123 -14.59 -19.37 -8.29
C ILE A 123 -14.16 -20.84 -8.37
N ILE A 124 -12.88 -21.07 -8.69
CA ILE A 124 -12.25 -22.39 -8.65
C ILE A 124 -11.40 -22.48 -7.39
N PRO A 125 -11.82 -23.24 -6.36
CA PRO A 125 -11.03 -23.43 -5.14
C PRO A 125 -9.85 -24.39 -5.41
N VAL A 126 -8.66 -23.97 -4.92
CA VAL A 126 -7.40 -24.70 -5.10
C VAL A 126 -6.68 -24.79 -3.75
N ILE A 127 -6.34 -26.00 -3.31
CA ILE A 127 -5.47 -26.25 -2.17
C ILE A 127 -4.05 -26.45 -2.71
N ASN A 128 -3.14 -25.52 -2.35
CA ASN A 128 -1.75 -25.53 -2.78
C ASN A 128 -0.82 -26.03 -1.67
N LYS A 129 0.43 -26.31 -2.04
CA LYS A 129 1.50 -26.81 -1.16
C LYS A 129 1.21 -28.18 -0.53
N ILE A 130 0.50 -29.04 -1.25
CA ILE A 130 0.21 -30.41 -0.82
C ILE A 130 1.45 -31.30 -0.65
N ASP A 131 2.61 -30.86 -1.15
CA ASP A 131 3.91 -31.50 -1.02
C ASP A 131 4.56 -31.32 0.36
N LEU A 132 4.07 -30.39 1.18
CA LEU A 132 4.65 -30.11 2.49
C LEU A 132 4.23 -31.21 3.50
N PRO A 133 5.17 -31.66 4.37
CA PRO A 133 4.86 -32.66 5.40
C PRO A 133 3.79 -32.20 6.42
N SER A 134 3.62 -30.89 6.58
CA SER A 134 2.63 -30.25 7.47
C SER A 134 1.28 -30.00 6.81
N ALA A 135 1.08 -30.40 5.55
CA ALA A 135 -0.16 -30.21 4.82
C ALA A 135 -1.30 -31.06 5.44
N ASP A 136 -2.41 -30.41 5.76
CA ASP A 136 -3.62 -31.04 6.27
C ASP A 136 -4.80 -30.81 5.32
N ILE A 137 -4.80 -31.55 4.21
CA ILE A 137 -5.80 -31.41 3.16
C ILE A 137 -7.22 -31.64 3.68
N PRO A 138 -7.54 -32.70 4.45
CA PRO A 138 -8.89 -32.91 4.95
C PRO A 138 -9.43 -31.77 5.82
N LYS A 139 -8.54 -31.14 6.61
CA LYS A 139 -8.89 -29.99 7.43
C LYS A 139 -9.27 -28.79 6.56
N VAL A 140 -8.42 -28.46 5.57
CA VAL A 140 -8.63 -27.30 4.69
C VAL A 140 -9.85 -27.51 3.77
N GLU A 141 -10.11 -28.74 3.29
CA GLU A 141 -11.34 -29.07 2.57
C GLU A 141 -12.59 -28.79 3.42
N LYS A 142 -12.56 -29.22 4.68
CA LYS A 142 -13.65 -28.96 5.62
C LYS A 142 -13.85 -27.46 5.86
N GLU A 143 -12.78 -26.70 6.05
CA GLU A 143 -12.85 -25.23 6.21
C GLU A 143 -13.48 -24.56 4.99
N LEU A 144 -13.08 -24.95 3.78
CA LEU A 144 -13.63 -24.43 2.53
C LEU A 144 -15.11 -24.77 2.36
N TYR A 145 -15.52 -25.98 2.80
CA TYR A 145 -16.91 -26.38 2.80
C TYR A 145 -17.73 -25.58 3.83
N ASP A 146 -17.27 -25.54 5.07
CA ASP A 146 -17.99 -24.88 6.18
C ASP A 146 -18.12 -23.35 5.95
N THR A 147 -17.12 -22.73 5.30
CA THR A 147 -17.09 -21.26 5.10
C THR A 147 -17.78 -20.82 3.80
N PHE A 148 -17.55 -21.53 2.70
CA PHE A 148 -18.00 -21.11 1.38
C PHE A 148 -18.92 -22.12 0.68
N GLY A 149 -19.07 -23.33 1.23
CA GLY A 149 -19.89 -24.39 0.65
C GLY A 149 -19.20 -25.18 -0.47
N PHE A 150 -17.89 -25.02 -0.71
CA PHE A 150 -17.18 -25.78 -1.74
C PHE A 150 -17.07 -27.26 -1.36
N THR A 151 -17.51 -28.13 -2.24
CA THR A 151 -17.42 -29.59 -2.04
C THR A 151 -16.02 -30.11 -2.38
N SER A 152 -15.63 -31.26 -1.80
CA SER A 152 -14.30 -31.87 -2.05
C SER A 152 -14.08 -32.21 -3.54
N GLU A 153 -15.15 -32.42 -4.32
CA GLU A 153 -15.09 -32.69 -5.76
C GLU A 153 -14.79 -31.43 -6.59
N GLU A 154 -15.15 -30.24 -6.07
CA GLU A 154 -14.88 -28.96 -6.71
C GLU A 154 -13.47 -28.47 -6.45
N ILE A 155 -12.85 -28.91 -5.34
CA ILE A 155 -11.54 -28.47 -4.88
C ILE A 155 -10.42 -29.19 -5.64
N ILE A 156 -9.53 -28.40 -6.23
CA ILE A 156 -8.36 -28.92 -6.95
C ILE A 156 -7.14 -28.89 -6.02
N LYS A 157 -6.42 -30.01 -5.96
CA LYS A 157 -5.24 -30.19 -5.11
C LYS A 157 -3.98 -30.04 -5.93
N VAL A 158 -3.13 -29.07 -5.60
CA VAL A 158 -1.92 -28.78 -6.38
C VAL A 158 -0.68 -28.61 -5.51
N SER A 159 0.45 -28.85 -6.10
CA SER A 159 1.73 -28.33 -5.63
C SER A 159 2.34 -27.46 -6.72
N ALA A 160 2.26 -26.15 -6.56
CA ALA A 160 2.90 -25.22 -7.49
C ALA A 160 4.42 -25.44 -7.56
N LYS A 161 5.05 -25.92 -6.48
CA LYS A 161 6.48 -26.22 -6.43
C LYS A 161 6.86 -27.43 -7.30
N THR A 162 6.08 -28.50 -7.23
CA THR A 162 6.40 -29.77 -7.93
C THR A 162 5.67 -29.93 -9.26
N GLY A 163 4.64 -29.12 -9.54
CA GLY A 163 3.81 -29.21 -10.75
C GLY A 163 2.66 -30.22 -10.67
N VAL A 164 2.47 -30.89 -9.53
CA VAL A 164 1.36 -31.84 -9.32
C VAL A 164 0.03 -31.10 -9.36
N GLY A 165 -0.99 -31.67 -10.06
CA GLY A 165 -2.34 -31.12 -10.16
C GLY A 165 -2.50 -29.91 -11.09
N ILE A 166 -1.43 -29.39 -11.70
CA ILE A 166 -1.52 -28.25 -12.64
C ILE A 166 -2.33 -28.60 -13.91
N PRO A 167 -2.19 -29.78 -14.52
CA PRO A 167 -3.04 -30.18 -15.65
C PRO A 167 -4.54 -30.14 -15.32
N ASP A 168 -4.91 -30.63 -14.13
CA ASP A 168 -6.31 -30.66 -13.67
C ASP A 168 -6.84 -29.24 -13.47
N LEU A 169 -6.00 -28.35 -12.91
CA LEU A 169 -6.34 -26.94 -12.74
C LEU A 169 -6.57 -26.24 -14.08
N VAL A 170 -5.67 -26.40 -15.07
CA VAL A 170 -5.82 -25.77 -16.39
C VAL A 170 -7.08 -26.29 -17.11
N ASN A 171 -7.38 -27.60 -17.03
CA ASN A 171 -8.61 -28.15 -17.55
C ASN A 171 -9.86 -27.58 -16.86
N ALA A 172 -9.84 -27.46 -15.52
CA ALA A 172 -10.94 -26.86 -14.78
C ALA A 172 -11.15 -25.37 -15.13
N ILE A 173 -10.08 -24.61 -15.40
CA ILE A 173 -10.19 -23.22 -15.88
C ILE A 173 -10.93 -23.19 -17.22
N ILE A 174 -10.62 -24.09 -18.14
CA ILE A 174 -11.28 -24.18 -19.44
C ILE A 174 -12.75 -24.58 -19.31
N ASP A 175 -13.05 -25.57 -18.47
CA ASP A 175 -14.37 -26.20 -18.39
C ASP A 175 -15.35 -25.40 -17.53
N ARG A 176 -14.89 -24.80 -16.42
CA ARG A 176 -15.76 -24.14 -15.43
C ARG A 176 -15.90 -22.63 -15.66
N ILE A 177 -14.81 -21.93 -16.04
CA ILE A 177 -14.90 -20.49 -16.25
C ILE A 177 -15.70 -20.21 -17.51
N PRO A 178 -16.76 -19.37 -17.44
CA PRO A 178 -17.55 -19.05 -18.62
C PRO A 178 -16.75 -18.22 -19.63
N SER A 179 -17.15 -18.31 -20.89
CA SER A 179 -16.63 -17.42 -21.92
C SER A 179 -17.19 -16.00 -21.73
N PRO A 180 -16.47 -14.97 -22.20
CA PRO A 180 -16.99 -13.62 -22.25
C PRO A 180 -18.34 -13.53 -22.97
N LYS A 181 -19.25 -12.69 -22.42
CA LYS A 181 -20.52 -12.40 -23.10
C LYS A 181 -20.27 -11.61 -24.37
N GLU A 182 -20.94 -11.97 -25.44
CA GLU A 182 -20.94 -11.21 -26.70
C GLU A 182 -22.05 -10.16 -26.67
N TYR A 183 -21.69 -8.91 -26.94
CA TYR A 183 -22.64 -7.80 -26.96
C TYR A 183 -22.94 -7.32 -28.38
N ASN A 184 -22.03 -7.56 -29.36
CA ASN A 184 -22.16 -7.11 -30.75
C ASN A 184 -22.62 -5.65 -30.88
N ASP A 185 -22.04 -4.78 -30.02
CA ASP A 185 -22.38 -3.37 -29.87
C ASP A 185 -21.17 -2.49 -30.25
N LYS A 186 -21.33 -1.18 -30.14
CA LYS A 186 -20.25 -0.20 -30.32
C LYS A 186 -19.02 -0.55 -29.47
N LEU A 187 -17.86 -0.07 -29.89
CA LEU A 187 -16.63 -0.30 -29.16
C LEU A 187 -16.73 0.21 -27.72
N LYS A 188 -16.47 -0.67 -26.78
CA LYS A 188 -16.33 -0.39 -25.35
C LYS A 188 -15.14 -1.19 -24.81
N CYS A 189 -14.11 -0.49 -24.37
CA CYS A 189 -12.97 -1.09 -23.68
C CYS A 189 -12.92 -0.57 -22.26
N LEU A 190 -12.76 -1.46 -21.29
CA LEU A 190 -12.53 -1.13 -19.90
C LEU A 190 -11.03 -0.94 -19.67
N ILE A 191 -10.62 0.22 -19.17
CA ILE A 191 -9.25 0.44 -18.70
C ILE A 191 -9.14 -0.16 -17.30
N PHE A 192 -8.38 -1.25 -17.15
CA PHE A 192 -8.19 -1.86 -15.84
C PHE A 192 -6.82 -1.53 -15.23
N ASP A 193 -5.83 -1.10 -16.02
CA ASP A 193 -4.56 -0.55 -15.55
C ASP A 193 -3.90 0.35 -16.60
N SER A 194 -2.85 1.08 -16.19
CA SER A 194 -1.99 1.85 -17.09
C SER A 194 -0.59 2.01 -16.49
N TYR A 195 0.41 2.21 -17.34
CA TYR A 195 1.76 2.52 -16.90
C TYR A 195 2.49 3.41 -17.90
N PHE A 196 3.54 4.05 -17.41
CA PHE A 196 4.39 4.90 -18.24
C PHE A 196 5.62 4.11 -18.73
N ASP A 197 5.80 4.07 -20.03
CA ASP A 197 7.00 3.56 -20.68
C ASP A 197 7.82 4.75 -21.22
N SER A 198 9.14 4.74 -20.96
CA SER A 198 10.02 5.86 -21.33
C SER A 198 10.14 6.09 -22.84
N TYR A 199 9.87 5.07 -23.65
CA TYR A 199 9.97 5.11 -25.11
C TYR A 199 8.62 5.34 -25.80
N ARG A 200 7.53 4.78 -25.24
CA ARG A 200 6.20 4.76 -25.87
C ARG A 200 5.19 5.70 -25.19
N GLY A 201 5.55 6.29 -24.08
CA GLY A 201 4.63 7.08 -23.29
C GLY A 201 3.65 6.24 -22.48
N VAL A 202 2.39 6.64 -22.45
CA VAL A 202 1.36 5.92 -21.68
C VAL A 202 0.93 4.63 -22.39
N VAL A 203 1.08 3.50 -21.73
CA VAL A 203 0.55 2.20 -22.12
C VAL A 203 -0.70 1.92 -21.29
N ILE A 204 -1.80 1.62 -21.94
CA ILE A 204 -3.11 1.37 -21.31
C ILE A 204 -3.44 -0.10 -21.43
N LEU A 205 -3.69 -0.78 -20.30
CA LEU A 205 -4.18 -2.15 -20.28
C LEU A 205 -5.71 -2.15 -20.35
N VAL A 206 -6.24 -2.87 -21.33
CA VAL A 206 -7.66 -2.87 -21.65
C VAL A 206 -8.25 -4.25 -21.75
N ARG A 207 -9.52 -4.34 -21.33
CA ARG A 207 -10.43 -5.44 -21.65
C ARG A 207 -11.39 -4.95 -22.73
N ILE A 208 -11.44 -5.61 -23.87
CA ILE A 208 -12.43 -5.31 -24.92
C ILE A 208 -13.76 -5.96 -24.50
N VAL A 209 -14.72 -5.16 -24.11
CA VAL A 209 -16.04 -5.64 -23.65
C VAL A 209 -16.99 -5.82 -24.82
N SER A 210 -16.97 -4.91 -25.80
CA SER A 210 -17.75 -5.03 -27.03
C SER A 210 -17.01 -4.39 -28.21
N GLY A 211 -17.29 -4.87 -29.42
CA GLY A 211 -16.70 -4.38 -30.65
C GLY A 211 -15.25 -4.80 -30.86
N LYS A 212 -14.50 -3.98 -31.60
CA LYS A 212 -13.09 -4.22 -31.91
C LYS A 212 -12.30 -2.93 -32.02
N ILE A 213 -11.01 -3.00 -31.75
CA ILE A 213 -10.06 -1.88 -31.89
C ILE A 213 -8.92 -2.27 -32.82
N THR A 214 -8.48 -1.33 -33.66
CA THR A 214 -7.38 -1.50 -34.64
C THR A 214 -6.39 -0.35 -34.53
N LYS A 215 -5.20 -0.49 -35.14
CA LYS A 215 -4.21 0.59 -35.24
C LYS A 215 -4.73 1.86 -35.97
N LYS A 216 -5.86 1.76 -36.66
CA LYS A 216 -6.49 2.90 -37.36
C LYS A 216 -7.64 3.53 -36.57
N THR A 217 -7.97 2.99 -35.43
CA THR A 217 -9.09 3.49 -34.62
C THR A 217 -8.66 4.77 -33.91
N LYS A 218 -9.49 5.81 -34.02
CA LYS A 218 -9.39 6.98 -33.19
C LYS A 218 -10.21 6.76 -31.93
N ILE A 219 -9.53 6.65 -30.80
CA ILE A 219 -10.18 6.39 -29.51
C ILE A 219 -10.61 7.65 -28.80
N LYS A 220 -11.70 7.55 -28.02
CA LYS A 220 -12.19 8.60 -27.13
C LYS A 220 -12.35 8.07 -25.72
N MET A 221 -11.80 8.79 -24.75
CA MET A 221 -12.01 8.57 -23.33
C MET A 221 -13.36 9.14 -22.93
N LEU A 222 -14.25 8.36 -22.33
CA LEU A 222 -15.61 8.85 -22.01
C LEU A 222 -15.61 9.88 -20.87
N THR A 223 -14.77 9.70 -19.85
CA THR A 223 -14.72 10.60 -18.68
C THR A 223 -14.14 11.96 -19.03
N THR A 224 -13.03 12.00 -19.75
CA THR A 224 -12.33 13.25 -20.08
C THR A 224 -12.75 13.86 -21.42
N GLY A 225 -13.37 13.06 -22.29
CA GLY A 225 -13.67 13.42 -23.67
C GLY A 225 -12.45 13.53 -24.58
N ALA A 226 -11.26 13.21 -24.09
CA ALA A 226 -10.01 13.30 -24.85
C ALA A 226 -9.96 12.25 -25.96
N GLU A 227 -9.45 12.65 -27.12
CA GLU A 227 -9.37 11.79 -28.30
C GLU A 227 -7.92 11.59 -28.71
N TYR A 228 -7.58 10.34 -29.09
CA TYR A 228 -6.22 9.95 -29.47
C TYR A 228 -6.23 8.94 -30.60
N ASP A 229 -5.19 8.98 -31.43
CA ASP A 229 -4.97 7.96 -32.44
C ASP A 229 -4.19 6.78 -31.84
N VAL A 230 -4.65 5.56 -32.08
CA VAL A 230 -3.93 4.36 -31.68
C VAL A 230 -2.63 4.22 -32.46
N VAL A 231 -1.51 4.10 -31.74
CA VAL A 231 -0.17 3.92 -32.31
C VAL A 231 0.17 2.44 -32.45
N SER A 232 0.05 1.71 -31.33
CA SER A 232 0.20 0.25 -31.33
C SER A 232 -0.81 -0.39 -30.37
N LEU A 233 -1.06 -1.66 -30.58
CA LEU A 233 -1.89 -2.48 -29.70
C LEU A 233 -1.39 -3.92 -29.75
N GLY A 234 -1.63 -4.67 -28.69
CA GLY A 234 -1.14 -6.03 -28.55
C GLY A 234 -1.49 -6.68 -27.23
N TYR A 235 -0.74 -7.71 -26.88
CA TYR A 235 -0.88 -8.47 -25.65
C TYR A 235 0.48 -8.93 -25.12
N HIS A 236 0.56 -9.40 -23.89
CA HIS A 236 1.78 -9.93 -23.27
C HIS A 236 1.70 -11.45 -23.11
N THR A 237 2.83 -12.18 -23.32
CA THR A 237 2.98 -13.64 -23.14
C THR A 237 4.25 -14.08 -22.41
N PRO A 238 4.73 -13.67 -21.41
CA PRO A 238 5.16 -12.47 -20.71
C PRO A 238 5.83 -11.39 -21.58
N PHE A 239 6.28 -11.75 -22.78
CA PHE A 239 6.83 -10.80 -23.74
C PHE A 239 5.71 -10.12 -24.50
N GLU A 240 5.99 -8.95 -24.99
CA GLU A 240 5.03 -8.15 -25.72
C GLU A 240 4.87 -8.64 -27.16
N HIS A 241 3.64 -8.74 -27.62
CA HIS A 241 3.27 -9.09 -28.99
C HIS A 241 2.31 -8.06 -29.57
N GLU A 242 2.77 -7.32 -30.61
CA GLU A 242 1.90 -6.42 -31.35
C GLU A 242 0.98 -7.18 -32.29
N VAL A 243 -0.26 -6.67 -32.43
CA VAL A 243 -1.26 -7.20 -33.37
C VAL A 243 -1.90 -6.07 -34.16
N GLU A 244 -2.67 -6.42 -35.22
CA GLU A 244 -3.40 -5.42 -36.01
C GLU A 244 -4.76 -5.06 -35.41
N GLU A 245 -5.37 -5.97 -34.66
CA GLU A 245 -6.68 -5.78 -34.02
C GLU A 245 -6.78 -6.54 -32.69
N LEU A 246 -7.56 -5.99 -31.75
CA LEU A 246 -8.09 -6.69 -30.57
C LEU A 246 -9.61 -6.74 -30.70
N LYS A 247 -10.18 -7.91 -30.36
CA LYS A 247 -11.61 -8.21 -30.50
C LYS A 247 -12.31 -8.32 -29.16
N GLU A 248 -13.63 -8.30 -29.21
CA GLU A 248 -14.52 -8.54 -28.09
C GLU A 248 -14.08 -9.80 -27.30
N GLY A 249 -14.01 -9.68 -26.00
CA GLY A 249 -13.54 -10.74 -25.12
C GLY A 249 -12.04 -10.71 -24.83
N GLU A 250 -11.21 -10.05 -25.62
CA GLU A 250 -9.76 -10.08 -25.46
C GLU A 250 -9.25 -9.07 -24.43
N VAL A 251 -8.15 -9.44 -23.78
CA VAL A 251 -7.33 -8.58 -22.91
C VAL A 251 -6.05 -8.22 -23.67
N GLY A 252 -5.65 -6.96 -23.58
CA GLY A 252 -4.45 -6.50 -24.24
C GLY A 252 -4.02 -5.11 -23.79
N PHE A 253 -3.06 -4.54 -24.52
CA PHE A 253 -2.61 -3.17 -24.30
C PHE A 253 -2.84 -2.29 -25.53
N ILE A 254 -2.93 -0.98 -25.28
CA ILE A 254 -3.03 0.07 -26.30
C ILE A 254 -1.99 1.12 -25.98
N THR A 255 -1.25 1.59 -26.98
CA THR A 255 -0.51 2.84 -26.91
C THR A 255 -1.14 3.86 -27.83
N ALA A 256 -1.19 5.08 -27.40
CA ALA A 256 -1.71 6.20 -28.16
C ALA A 256 -0.83 7.43 -27.94
N SER A 257 -0.93 8.44 -28.80
CA SER A 257 -0.13 9.66 -28.67
C SER A 257 -0.58 10.54 -27.48
N ILE A 258 -0.62 9.96 -26.28
CA ILE A 258 -1.10 10.63 -25.07
C ILE A 258 0.03 11.47 -24.48
N LYS A 259 -0.18 12.80 -24.51
CA LYS A 259 0.79 13.77 -24.01
C LYS A 259 0.54 14.17 -22.55
N SER A 260 -0.71 14.11 -22.10
CA SER A 260 -1.09 14.48 -20.74
C SER A 260 -1.46 13.25 -19.94
N LEU A 261 -0.73 13.03 -18.86
CA LEU A 261 -0.92 11.91 -17.94
C LEU A 261 -2.30 11.94 -17.25
N SER A 262 -2.87 13.14 -17.07
CA SER A 262 -4.19 13.33 -16.46
C SER A 262 -5.37 12.95 -17.36
N SER A 263 -5.10 12.61 -18.63
CA SER A 263 -6.14 12.27 -19.61
C SER A 263 -6.58 10.81 -19.57
N VAL A 264 -5.86 9.95 -18.85
CA VAL A 264 -6.17 8.52 -18.68
C VAL A 264 -6.49 8.26 -17.23
N SER A 265 -7.64 7.66 -16.99
CA SER A 265 -8.06 7.22 -15.66
C SER A 265 -8.37 5.73 -15.70
N VAL A 266 -7.85 4.99 -14.76
CA VAL A 266 -8.23 3.57 -14.59
C VAL A 266 -9.70 3.49 -14.20
N GLY A 267 -10.43 2.58 -14.85
CA GLY A 267 -11.89 2.47 -14.72
C GLY A 267 -12.68 3.29 -15.76
N ASP A 268 -12.00 4.08 -16.59
CA ASP A 268 -12.66 4.79 -17.70
C ASP A 268 -13.00 3.82 -18.84
N THR A 269 -13.91 4.24 -19.68
CA THR A 269 -14.34 3.53 -20.88
C THR A 269 -13.74 4.18 -22.11
N ILE A 270 -13.05 3.37 -22.92
CA ILE A 270 -12.60 3.77 -24.25
C ILE A 270 -13.67 3.39 -25.27
N THR A 271 -13.97 4.30 -26.20
CA THR A 271 -14.88 4.08 -27.34
C THR A 271 -14.24 4.59 -28.65
N ASP A 272 -14.88 4.29 -29.78
CA ASP A 272 -14.49 4.88 -31.07
C ASP A 272 -14.96 6.34 -31.13
N ALA A 273 -14.06 7.27 -31.46
CA ALA A 273 -14.37 8.70 -31.55
C ALA A 273 -15.35 9.00 -32.70
N ASN A 274 -15.38 8.17 -33.75
CA ASN A 274 -16.27 8.35 -34.91
C ASN A 274 -17.68 7.78 -34.68
N ASP A 275 -17.80 6.78 -33.79
CA ASP A 275 -19.07 6.17 -33.41
C ASP A 275 -19.11 5.90 -31.89
N PRO A 276 -19.13 6.96 -31.07
CA PRO A 276 -19.02 6.83 -29.62
C PRO A 276 -20.24 6.15 -29.01
N THR A 277 -20.00 5.40 -27.92
CA THR A 277 -21.07 4.91 -27.06
C THR A 277 -21.52 6.00 -26.09
N ASP A 278 -22.81 6.01 -25.73
CA ASP A 278 -23.36 6.94 -24.73
C ASP A 278 -23.32 6.35 -23.31
N LYS A 279 -23.00 5.04 -23.17
CA LYS A 279 -23.01 4.36 -21.89
C LYS A 279 -21.58 3.94 -21.51
N ALA A 280 -21.07 4.53 -20.44
CA ALA A 280 -19.85 4.05 -19.79
C ALA A 280 -20.06 2.64 -19.21
N LEU A 281 -18.99 1.86 -19.19
CA LEU A 281 -18.93 0.62 -18.41
C LEU A 281 -18.99 0.97 -16.92
N PRO A 282 -19.46 0.06 -16.05
CA PRO A 282 -19.33 0.25 -14.62
C PRO A 282 -17.87 0.52 -14.27
N GLY A 283 -17.61 1.74 -13.82
CA GLY A 283 -16.27 2.13 -13.38
C GLY A 283 -15.97 1.64 -11.97
N TYR A 284 -14.72 1.80 -11.56
CA TYR A 284 -14.31 1.47 -10.19
C TYR A 284 -14.70 2.57 -9.23
N LYS A 285 -15.07 2.19 -8.00
CA LYS A 285 -15.23 3.18 -6.93
C LYS A 285 -13.84 3.74 -6.58
N PRO A 286 -13.63 5.07 -6.63
CA PRO A 286 -12.34 5.63 -6.23
C PRO A 286 -12.08 5.32 -4.76
N MET A 287 -10.95 4.70 -4.48
CA MET A 287 -10.49 4.50 -3.11
C MET A 287 -9.98 5.82 -2.55
N LYS A 288 -10.38 6.12 -1.33
CA LYS A 288 -9.85 7.27 -0.60
C LYS A 288 -8.58 6.85 0.14
N PRO A 289 -7.52 7.66 0.07
CA PRO A 289 -6.34 7.41 0.89
C PRO A 289 -6.69 7.35 2.38
N MET A 290 -6.01 6.47 3.10
CA MET A 290 -6.20 6.25 4.53
C MET A 290 -5.06 6.86 5.35
N VAL A 291 -3.85 6.88 4.78
CA VAL A 291 -2.62 7.34 5.41
C VAL A 291 -2.07 8.50 4.60
N TYR A 292 -1.70 9.57 5.27
CA TYR A 292 -1.14 10.76 4.64
C TYR A 292 0.25 11.04 5.21
N CYS A 293 1.20 11.39 4.33
CA CYS A 293 2.57 11.66 4.69
C CYS A 293 3.14 12.79 3.82
N GLY A 294 3.94 13.66 4.39
CA GLY A 294 4.73 14.64 3.64
C GLY A 294 5.99 13.97 3.10
N ILE A 295 6.24 14.09 1.81
CA ILE A 295 7.43 13.57 1.13
C ILE A 295 8.27 14.75 0.61
N TYR A 296 9.51 14.82 1.07
CA TYR A 296 10.42 15.93 0.78
C TYR A 296 11.73 15.40 0.21
N PRO A 297 12.30 16.03 -0.82
CA PRO A 297 13.64 15.65 -1.28
C PRO A 297 14.70 16.14 -0.27
N ILE A 298 15.72 15.33 -0.01
CA ILE A 298 16.85 15.76 0.83
C ILE A 298 17.54 16.97 0.22
N GLU A 299 17.75 16.95 -1.09
CA GLU A 299 18.29 18.08 -1.83
C GLU A 299 17.15 18.94 -2.41
N SER A 300 16.97 20.17 -1.91
CA SER A 300 15.87 21.07 -2.31
C SER A 300 15.81 21.35 -3.82
N ASN A 301 16.95 21.29 -4.55
CA ASN A 301 17.01 21.43 -6.01
C ASN A 301 16.35 20.27 -6.76
N LYS A 302 16.14 19.10 -6.12
CA LYS A 302 15.46 17.93 -6.69
C LYS A 302 13.93 18.00 -6.62
N TYR A 303 13.33 19.06 -6.07
CA TYR A 303 11.88 19.21 -6.02
C TYR A 303 11.17 19.06 -7.39
N PRO A 304 11.65 19.67 -8.51
CA PRO A 304 11.04 19.46 -9.82
C PRO A 304 11.12 17.99 -10.30
N ALA A 305 12.26 17.34 -10.05
CA ALA A 305 12.44 15.93 -10.39
C ALA A 305 11.52 15.01 -9.55
N LEU A 306 11.37 15.31 -8.27
CA LEU A 306 10.42 14.60 -7.39
C LEU A 306 8.99 14.74 -7.89
N LYS A 307 8.58 15.94 -8.34
CA LYS A 307 7.25 16.14 -8.94
C LYS A 307 7.03 15.23 -10.14
N GLU A 308 7.97 15.20 -11.06
CA GLU A 308 7.89 14.35 -12.25
C GLU A 308 7.85 12.85 -11.90
N ALA A 309 8.65 12.42 -10.91
CA ALA A 309 8.64 11.05 -10.41
C ALA A 309 7.26 10.66 -9.84
N ILE A 310 6.68 11.51 -9.00
CA ILE A 310 5.35 11.29 -8.39
C ILE A 310 4.26 11.25 -9.47
N GLU A 311 4.31 12.15 -10.47
CA GLU A 311 3.35 12.15 -11.59
C GLU A 311 3.43 10.85 -12.39
N LYS A 312 4.63 10.32 -12.64
CA LYS A 312 4.82 9.02 -13.30
C LYS A 312 4.32 7.86 -12.44
N LEU A 313 4.59 7.87 -11.14
CA LEU A 313 4.09 6.85 -10.21
C LEU A 313 2.57 6.84 -10.13
N LYS A 314 1.93 8.01 -10.12
CA LYS A 314 0.47 8.14 -10.10
C LYS A 314 -0.21 7.52 -11.32
N LEU A 315 0.45 7.46 -12.46
CA LEU A 315 -0.05 6.73 -13.63
C LEU A 315 -0.10 5.23 -13.40
N ASN A 316 0.94 4.73 -12.73
CA ASN A 316 1.05 3.31 -12.41
C ASN A 316 0.18 2.93 -11.23
N ASP A 317 -0.25 3.92 -10.43
CA ASP A 317 -1.01 3.73 -9.21
C ASP A 317 -2.09 4.81 -9.07
N ALA A 318 -3.30 4.46 -9.51
CA ALA A 318 -4.45 5.37 -9.50
C ALA A 318 -4.95 5.71 -8.08
N SER A 319 -4.54 4.96 -7.06
CA SER A 319 -4.89 5.21 -5.65
C SER A 319 -4.04 6.31 -5.02
N LEU A 320 -2.87 6.61 -5.60
CA LEU A 320 -1.95 7.61 -5.11
C LEU A 320 -2.51 9.03 -5.33
N THR A 321 -2.60 9.80 -4.25
CA THR A 321 -2.96 11.22 -4.32
C THR A 321 -1.79 12.07 -3.84
N PHE A 322 -1.62 13.27 -4.39
CA PHE A 322 -0.60 14.19 -3.93
C PHE A 322 -0.99 15.64 -4.20
N GLU A 323 -0.51 16.52 -3.34
CA GLU A 323 -0.61 17.96 -3.48
C GLU A 323 0.68 18.64 -2.99
N PRO A 324 1.03 19.82 -3.51
CA PRO A 324 2.19 20.55 -3.04
C PRO A 324 2.08 20.91 -1.56
N GLU A 325 3.17 20.73 -0.82
CA GLU A 325 3.26 21.08 0.60
C GLU A 325 4.56 21.85 0.87
N THR A 326 4.53 22.73 1.87
CA THR A 326 5.71 23.44 2.32
C THR A 326 5.89 23.27 3.81
N SER A 327 7.06 22.79 4.22
CA SER A 327 7.48 22.69 5.61
C SER A 327 8.47 23.81 5.94
N SER A 328 8.32 24.42 7.12
CA SER A 328 9.28 25.41 7.61
C SER A 328 10.68 24.82 7.83
N THR A 329 10.74 23.50 8.10
CA THR A 329 11.98 22.77 8.39
C THR A 329 12.57 22.12 7.15
N LEU A 330 11.74 21.49 6.28
CA LEU A 330 12.17 20.66 5.16
C LEU A 330 12.07 21.37 3.80
N GLY A 331 11.41 22.54 3.72
CA GLY A 331 11.23 23.29 2.48
C GLY A 331 10.05 22.79 1.64
N PHE A 332 10.21 22.74 0.31
CA PHE A 332 9.16 22.33 -0.62
C PHE A 332 9.13 20.81 -0.78
N GLY A 333 7.92 20.24 -0.73
CA GLY A 333 7.64 18.82 -0.88
C GLY A 333 6.22 18.59 -1.34
N PHE A 334 5.71 17.38 -1.08
CA PHE A 334 4.36 16.97 -1.43
C PHE A 334 3.70 16.27 -0.27
N ARG A 335 2.44 16.63 0.03
CA ARG A 335 1.55 15.85 0.85
C ARG A 335 0.97 14.74 0.01
N MET A 336 1.24 13.50 0.39
CA MET A 336 0.82 12.33 -0.37
C MET A 336 -0.14 11.48 0.45
N GLY A 337 -1.14 10.92 -0.22
CA GLY A 337 -2.10 10.00 0.38
C GLY A 337 -1.88 8.58 -0.14
N PHE A 338 -1.90 7.60 0.77
CA PHE A 338 -1.61 6.19 0.55
C PHE A 338 -2.75 5.31 1.09
N LEU A 339 -2.88 4.09 0.58
CA LEU A 339 -3.88 3.13 1.06
C LEU A 339 -3.51 2.55 2.43
N GLY A 340 -2.21 2.40 2.71
CA GLY A 340 -1.69 1.90 3.97
C GLY A 340 -0.19 2.14 4.10
N LEU A 341 0.44 1.57 5.14
CA LEU A 341 1.87 1.74 5.40
C LEU A 341 2.75 1.01 4.39
N LEU A 342 2.39 -0.20 4.01
CA LEU A 342 3.15 -0.95 3.01
C LEU A 342 3.14 -0.21 1.67
N HIS A 343 2.01 0.40 1.32
CA HIS A 343 1.91 1.25 0.14
C HIS A 343 2.86 2.47 0.24
N LEU A 344 2.91 3.16 1.38
CA LEU A 344 3.85 4.25 1.64
C LEU A 344 5.32 3.80 1.49
N GLU A 345 5.68 2.67 2.10
CA GLU A 345 7.05 2.13 2.02
C GLU A 345 7.45 1.81 0.59
N ILE A 346 6.57 1.14 -0.16
CA ILE A 346 6.84 0.76 -1.55
C ILE A 346 7.00 1.99 -2.45
N ILE A 347 6.11 2.97 -2.34
CA ILE A 347 6.21 4.21 -3.15
C ILE A 347 7.48 4.98 -2.79
N SER A 348 7.84 5.07 -1.52
CA SER A 348 9.08 5.70 -1.07
C SER A 348 10.32 5.01 -1.66
N GLU A 349 10.36 3.69 -1.57
CA GLU A 349 11.47 2.88 -2.12
C GLU A 349 11.54 2.96 -3.65
N ARG A 350 10.41 3.04 -4.34
CA ARG A 350 10.36 3.26 -5.79
C ARG A 350 10.89 4.64 -6.20
N ILE A 351 10.55 5.70 -5.45
CA ILE A 351 11.11 7.05 -5.69
C ILE A 351 12.63 7.01 -5.60
N GLU A 352 13.18 6.33 -4.61
CA GLU A 352 14.62 6.23 -4.41
C GLU A 352 15.29 5.37 -5.47
N ARG A 353 14.76 4.17 -5.77
CA ARG A 353 15.40 3.20 -6.69
C ARG A 353 15.19 3.53 -8.16
N GLU A 354 13.96 3.89 -8.57
CA GLU A 354 13.64 4.11 -9.99
C GLU A 354 14.07 5.51 -10.47
N PHE A 355 14.03 6.51 -9.57
CA PHE A 355 14.32 7.90 -9.96
C PHE A 355 15.60 8.48 -9.32
N GLY A 356 16.25 7.76 -8.42
CA GLY A 356 17.50 8.20 -7.77
C GLY A 356 17.32 9.46 -6.90
N ILE A 357 16.15 9.62 -6.30
CA ILE A 357 15.82 10.77 -5.45
C ILE A 357 15.73 10.30 -4.01
N GLU A 358 16.70 10.70 -3.19
CA GLU A 358 16.64 10.49 -1.74
C GLU A 358 15.59 11.39 -1.12
N ILE A 359 14.70 10.81 -0.30
CA ILE A 359 13.55 11.50 0.28
C ILE A 359 13.52 11.41 1.81
N ILE A 360 12.81 12.37 2.40
CA ILE A 360 12.39 12.34 3.80
C ILE A 360 10.88 12.20 3.83
N ALA A 361 10.40 11.13 4.47
CA ALA A 361 8.99 10.95 4.80
C ALA A 361 8.71 11.49 6.20
N THR A 362 7.70 12.34 6.34
CA THR A 362 7.26 12.82 7.66
C THR A 362 6.45 11.75 8.37
N THR A 363 6.07 12.01 9.62
CA THR A 363 5.22 11.08 10.37
C THR A 363 3.87 10.89 9.66
N PRO A 364 3.46 9.64 9.38
CA PRO A 364 2.16 9.37 8.80
C PRO A 364 1.03 9.85 9.70
N SER A 365 -0.04 10.33 9.10
CA SER A 365 -1.27 10.76 9.78
C SER A 365 -2.49 10.22 9.03
N VAL A 366 -3.65 10.31 9.67
CA VAL A 366 -4.94 10.00 9.06
C VAL A 366 -5.71 11.29 8.79
N ASN A 367 -6.82 11.21 8.08
CA ASN A 367 -7.68 12.36 7.85
C ASN A 367 -8.62 12.54 9.03
N TYR A 368 -8.58 13.69 9.71
CA TYR A 368 -9.42 14.03 10.87
C TYR A 368 -10.55 14.95 10.45
N GLU A 369 -11.76 14.69 10.96
CA GLU A 369 -12.92 15.57 10.82
C GLU A 369 -13.00 16.50 12.02
N ILE A 370 -12.91 17.81 11.80
CA ILE A 370 -12.97 18.83 12.87
C ILE A 370 -14.25 19.63 12.68
N ASN A 371 -15.11 19.58 13.69
CA ASN A 371 -16.27 20.43 13.79
C ASN A 371 -15.90 21.72 14.51
N LEU A 372 -16.13 22.86 13.88
CA LEU A 372 -15.80 24.16 14.42
C LEU A 372 -16.97 24.77 15.20
N THR A 373 -16.69 25.78 16.01
CA THR A 373 -17.70 26.49 16.82
C THR A 373 -18.71 27.27 15.98
N ASP A 374 -18.39 27.61 14.74
CA ASP A 374 -19.29 28.21 13.75
C ASP A 374 -20.19 27.20 13.02
N ASN A 375 -20.18 25.92 13.45
CA ASN A 375 -20.86 24.77 12.86
C ASN A 375 -20.36 24.38 11.44
N SER A 376 -19.23 24.89 10.98
CA SER A 376 -18.55 24.36 9.79
C SER A 376 -17.75 23.11 10.15
N THR A 377 -17.57 22.23 9.15
CA THR A 377 -16.77 21.02 9.27
C THR A 377 -15.60 21.10 8.30
N ILE A 378 -14.39 20.86 8.80
CA ILE A 378 -13.19 20.79 7.98
C ILE A 378 -12.52 19.43 8.14
N PHE A 379 -11.82 19.00 7.11
CA PHE A 379 -10.99 17.80 7.14
C PHE A 379 -9.53 18.21 7.11
N ILE A 380 -8.73 17.63 8.01
CA ILE A 380 -7.30 17.86 8.05
C ILE A 380 -6.55 16.53 8.13
N ASP A 381 -5.48 16.42 7.40
CA ASP A 381 -4.55 15.29 7.43
C ASP A 381 -3.15 15.72 7.89
N ASN A 382 -2.89 17.02 7.95
CA ASN A 382 -1.64 17.62 8.41
C ASN A 382 -1.83 18.27 9.79
N PRO A 383 -1.05 17.87 10.82
CA PRO A 383 -1.12 18.49 12.16
C PRO A 383 -0.88 20.00 12.16
N SER A 384 -0.12 20.53 11.19
CA SER A 384 0.15 21.98 11.09
C SER A 384 -1.10 22.79 10.72
N MET A 385 -2.10 22.14 10.10
CA MET A 385 -3.38 22.77 9.74
C MET A 385 -4.41 22.75 10.88
N MET A 386 -4.05 22.23 12.07
CA MET A 386 -4.95 22.17 13.22
C MET A 386 -5.37 23.58 13.65
N PRO A 387 -6.69 23.88 13.69
CA PRO A 387 -7.18 25.18 14.17
C PRO A 387 -6.88 25.43 15.65
N ASP A 388 -6.93 26.69 16.05
CA ASP A 388 -6.84 27.04 17.47
C ASP A 388 -7.92 26.32 18.29
N LYS A 389 -7.54 25.81 19.46
CA LYS A 389 -8.42 25.04 20.36
C LYS A 389 -9.76 25.73 20.65
N VAL A 390 -9.78 27.07 20.73
CA VAL A 390 -11.00 27.88 21.00
C VAL A 390 -12.03 27.76 19.86
N ARG A 391 -11.58 27.50 18.64
CA ARG A 391 -12.44 27.34 17.45
C ARG A 391 -12.95 25.92 17.25
N ILE A 392 -12.41 24.94 17.97
CA ILE A 392 -12.76 23.53 17.84
C ILE A 392 -13.91 23.20 18.79
N LYS A 393 -15.00 22.65 18.24
CA LYS A 393 -16.16 22.13 18.98
C LYS A 393 -15.96 20.64 19.32
N SER A 394 -15.60 19.83 18.32
CA SER A 394 -15.24 18.41 18.48
C SER A 394 -14.29 17.95 17.37
N ILE A 395 -13.55 16.90 17.65
CA ILE A 395 -12.65 16.26 16.70
C ILE A 395 -13.09 14.80 16.57
N LYS A 396 -13.15 14.32 15.34
CA LYS A 396 -13.43 12.92 15.05
C LYS A 396 -12.28 12.30 14.26
N GLU A 397 -11.98 11.06 14.54
CA GLU A 397 -10.98 10.27 13.83
C GLU A 397 -11.64 9.07 13.12
N PRO A 398 -11.02 8.59 12.02
CA PRO A 398 -11.53 7.43 11.31
C PRO A 398 -11.35 6.16 12.15
N TYR A 399 -12.42 5.36 12.20
CA TYR A 399 -12.44 4.06 12.84
C TYR A 399 -12.55 2.96 11.80
N ILE A 400 -11.96 1.83 12.12
CA ILE A 400 -12.01 0.62 11.31
C ILE A 400 -12.65 -0.52 12.10
N PHE A 401 -13.33 -1.40 11.40
CA PHE A 401 -13.72 -2.72 11.89
C PHE A 401 -12.68 -3.73 11.46
N THR A 402 -12.17 -4.53 12.39
CA THR A 402 -11.07 -5.44 12.13
C THR A 402 -11.48 -6.89 12.27
N ASN A 403 -10.93 -7.72 11.39
CA ASN A 403 -10.99 -9.18 11.42
C ASN A 403 -9.58 -9.70 11.72
N ILE A 404 -9.38 -10.26 12.92
CA ILE A 404 -8.09 -10.80 13.35
C ILE A 404 -8.23 -12.31 13.52
N LEU A 405 -7.75 -13.02 12.51
CA LEU A 405 -7.76 -14.48 12.53
C LEU A 405 -6.48 -15.00 13.19
N VAL A 406 -6.63 -15.83 14.22
CA VAL A 406 -5.51 -16.26 15.06
C VAL A 406 -5.81 -17.60 15.75
N PRO A 407 -4.77 -18.44 16.05
CA PRO A 407 -4.95 -19.60 16.92
C PRO A 407 -5.42 -19.22 18.31
N THR A 408 -6.24 -20.08 18.93
CA THR A 408 -6.85 -19.84 20.25
C THR A 408 -5.86 -19.50 21.37
N ASP A 409 -4.61 -19.99 21.27
CA ASP A 409 -3.53 -19.72 22.24
C ASP A 409 -3.13 -18.23 22.30
N TYR A 410 -3.42 -17.46 21.27
CA TYR A 410 -3.02 -16.05 21.16
C TYR A 410 -4.17 -15.06 21.42
N ILE A 411 -5.35 -15.52 21.84
CA ILE A 411 -6.49 -14.62 22.14
C ILE A 411 -6.09 -13.54 23.16
N GLY A 412 -5.45 -13.95 24.27
CA GLY A 412 -5.01 -13.03 25.33
C GLY A 412 -4.08 -11.91 24.83
N PRO A 413 -2.94 -12.25 24.18
CA PRO A 413 -2.04 -11.27 23.59
C PRO A 413 -2.71 -10.31 22.59
N ILE A 414 -3.65 -10.80 21.77
CA ILE A 414 -4.39 -9.96 20.81
C ILE A 414 -5.35 -9.00 21.52
N MET A 415 -6.07 -9.48 22.53
CA MET A 415 -6.98 -8.63 23.31
C MET A 415 -6.20 -7.51 24.02
N GLU A 416 -5.04 -7.81 24.61
CA GLU A 416 -4.16 -6.84 25.23
C GLU A 416 -3.66 -5.82 24.21
N LEU A 417 -3.16 -6.27 23.05
CA LEU A 417 -2.71 -5.37 21.97
C LEU A 417 -3.82 -4.42 21.51
N CYS A 418 -5.04 -4.95 21.28
CA CYS A 418 -6.16 -4.13 20.83
C CYS A 418 -6.62 -3.14 21.91
N GLN A 419 -6.58 -3.50 23.19
CA GLN A 419 -6.89 -2.60 24.31
C GLN A 419 -5.85 -1.46 24.42
N ASP A 420 -4.55 -1.78 24.30
CA ASP A 420 -3.48 -0.79 24.24
C ASP A 420 -3.67 0.23 23.11
N LYS A 421 -4.33 -0.18 22.03
CA LYS A 421 -4.63 0.63 20.84
C LYS A 421 -6.04 1.24 20.86
N ARG A 422 -6.64 1.40 22.02
CA ARG A 422 -7.98 1.99 22.21
C ARG A 422 -9.09 1.21 21.50
N GLY A 423 -8.90 -0.09 21.30
CA GLY A 423 -9.85 -0.94 20.60
C GLY A 423 -11.12 -1.19 21.40
N ILE A 424 -12.25 -1.20 20.71
CA ILE A 424 -13.56 -1.55 21.23
C ILE A 424 -13.87 -2.98 20.80
N TYR A 425 -13.84 -3.90 21.74
CA TYR A 425 -14.18 -5.30 21.50
C TYR A 425 -15.61 -5.46 20.99
N LYS A 426 -15.81 -6.33 19.99
CA LYS A 426 -17.13 -6.64 19.41
C LYS A 426 -17.54 -8.10 19.65
N SER A 427 -16.81 -9.04 19.06
CA SER A 427 -17.11 -10.47 19.16
C SER A 427 -15.87 -11.33 18.94
N ILE A 428 -15.99 -12.60 19.29
CA ILE A 428 -15.08 -13.68 18.90
C ILE A 428 -15.91 -14.76 18.26
N ASP A 429 -15.54 -15.11 17.02
CA ASP A 429 -16.16 -16.18 16.27
C ASP A 429 -15.19 -17.36 16.20
N TYR A 430 -15.60 -18.51 16.74
CA TYR A 430 -14.81 -19.73 16.69
C TYR A 430 -15.03 -20.40 15.34
N LEU A 431 -14.00 -20.44 14.51
CA LEU A 431 -14.05 -21.12 13.21
C LEU A 431 -13.92 -22.64 13.39
N ASP A 432 -13.03 -23.03 14.29
CA ASP A 432 -12.84 -24.42 14.72
C ASP A 432 -12.32 -24.47 16.18
N THR A 433 -11.92 -25.66 16.66
CA THR A 433 -11.37 -25.82 18.02
C THR A 433 -10.01 -25.16 18.23
N THR A 434 -9.32 -24.77 17.17
CA THR A 434 -7.93 -24.27 17.20
C THR A 434 -7.80 -22.81 16.77
N ARG A 435 -8.79 -22.24 16.03
CA ARG A 435 -8.72 -20.89 15.48
C ARG A 435 -9.98 -20.07 15.73
N VAL A 436 -9.75 -18.78 15.92
CA VAL A 436 -10.80 -17.79 16.17
C VAL A 436 -10.61 -16.58 15.26
N ASN A 437 -11.72 -15.93 14.91
CA ASN A 437 -11.73 -14.60 14.33
C ASN A 437 -12.18 -13.61 15.41
N ILE A 438 -11.32 -12.65 15.75
CA ILE A 438 -11.57 -11.67 16.79
C ILE A 438 -11.91 -10.34 16.13
N HIS A 439 -13.04 -9.76 16.51
CA HIS A 439 -13.53 -8.51 15.94
C HIS A 439 -13.36 -7.35 16.90
N TYR A 440 -12.75 -6.30 16.42
CA TYR A 440 -12.57 -5.03 17.12
C TYR A 440 -12.93 -3.84 16.23
N GLU A 441 -13.37 -2.76 16.85
CA GLU A 441 -13.33 -1.44 16.24
C GLU A 441 -12.11 -0.71 16.79
N LEU A 442 -11.21 -0.26 15.91
CA LEU A 442 -9.97 0.41 16.26
C LEU A 442 -9.88 1.78 15.59
N PRO A 443 -9.29 2.79 16.25
CA PRO A 443 -8.93 4.02 15.55
C PRO A 443 -7.85 3.74 14.52
N LEU A 444 -8.04 4.18 13.28
CA LEU A 444 -7.08 3.96 12.21
C LEU A 444 -5.70 4.56 12.56
N SER A 445 -5.69 5.70 13.25
CA SER A 445 -4.46 6.37 13.71
C SER A 445 -3.56 5.50 14.60
N GLU A 446 -4.11 4.54 15.33
CA GLU A 446 -3.34 3.65 16.22
C GLU A 446 -2.74 2.44 15.48
N ILE A 447 -3.25 2.14 14.28
CA ILE A 447 -2.77 1.02 13.45
C ILE A 447 -1.59 1.42 12.60
N VAL A 448 -1.59 2.68 12.15
CA VAL A 448 -0.62 3.23 11.20
C VAL A 448 0.85 3.15 11.68
N TYR A 449 1.12 2.96 12.96
CA TYR A 449 2.51 3.01 13.44
C TYR A 449 3.16 1.63 13.61
N ASP A 450 2.66 0.80 14.53
CA ASP A 450 3.39 -0.42 14.97
C ASP A 450 2.49 -1.64 15.15
N PHE A 451 1.21 -1.47 14.85
CA PHE A 451 0.22 -2.50 15.13
C PHE A 451 0.55 -3.83 14.42
N PHE A 452 0.89 -3.77 13.13
CA PHE A 452 1.22 -4.97 12.34
C PHE A 452 2.46 -5.70 12.87
N ASP A 453 3.51 -4.96 13.23
CA ASP A 453 4.73 -5.56 13.75
C ASP A 453 4.49 -6.20 15.12
N ARG A 454 3.72 -5.53 15.98
CA ARG A 454 3.30 -6.07 17.28
C ARG A 454 2.37 -7.27 17.13
N LEU A 455 1.42 -7.21 16.19
CA LEU A 455 0.52 -8.31 15.88
C LEU A 455 1.30 -9.56 15.48
N LYS A 456 2.21 -9.43 14.50
CA LYS A 456 3.07 -10.53 14.05
C LYS A 456 3.98 -11.05 15.16
N SER A 457 4.63 -10.17 15.91
CA SER A 457 5.57 -10.59 16.97
C SER A 457 4.86 -11.27 18.13
N SER A 458 3.71 -10.77 18.58
CA SER A 458 2.93 -11.35 19.68
C SER A 458 2.29 -12.71 19.34
N THR A 459 2.10 -12.99 18.06
CA THR A 459 1.50 -14.22 17.55
C THR A 459 2.48 -15.14 16.83
N LYS A 460 3.79 -14.83 16.85
CA LYS A 460 4.84 -15.56 16.10
C LYS A 460 4.53 -15.69 14.61
N GLY A 461 3.85 -14.69 14.03
CA GLY A 461 3.46 -14.66 12.63
C GLY A 461 2.18 -15.40 12.27
N TYR A 462 1.48 -16.01 13.26
CA TYR A 462 0.26 -16.77 12.99
C TYR A 462 -1.01 -15.93 12.86
N ALA A 463 -0.98 -14.63 13.18
CA ALA A 463 -2.14 -13.77 13.01
C ALA A 463 -2.26 -13.24 11.60
N SER A 464 -3.44 -13.39 11.02
CA SER A 464 -3.88 -12.70 9.81
C SER A 464 -4.79 -11.53 10.19
N PHE A 465 -4.68 -10.42 9.48
CA PHE A 465 -5.39 -9.18 9.77
C PHE A 465 -5.99 -8.60 8.51
N ASP A 466 -7.25 -8.24 8.62
CA ASP A 466 -7.98 -7.48 7.61
C ASP A 466 -8.86 -6.42 8.28
N TYR A 467 -9.20 -5.35 7.56
CA TYR A 467 -10.01 -4.27 8.11
C TYR A 467 -10.83 -3.53 7.06
N GLU A 468 -11.93 -2.94 7.50
CA GLU A 468 -12.75 -2.02 6.71
C GLU A 468 -13.00 -0.71 7.47
N VAL A 469 -13.11 0.40 6.75
CA VAL A 469 -13.39 1.71 7.36
C VAL A 469 -14.88 1.84 7.63
N ILE A 470 -15.23 2.06 8.89
CA ILE A 470 -16.64 2.18 9.34
C ILE A 470 -17.10 3.61 9.57
N GLY A 471 -16.24 4.61 9.31
CA GLY A 471 -16.57 6.03 9.45
C GLY A 471 -15.79 6.72 10.55
N TYR A 472 -16.32 7.84 11.05
CA TYR A 472 -15.65 8.72 12.02
C TYR A 472 -16.32 8.65 13.38
N LYS A 473 -15.50 8.63 14.46
CA LYS A 473 -15.98 8.72 15.85
C LYS A 473 -15.29 9.86 16.57
N GLU A 474 -16.02 10.50 17.48
CA GLU A 474 -15.50 11.58 18.30
C GLU A 474 -14.44 11.04 19.28
N SER A 475 -13.33 11.78 19.41
CA SER A 475 -12.19 11.43 20.27
C SER A 475 -11.54 12.68 20.86
N ASP A 476 -11.00 12.58 22.09
CA ASP A 476 -10.29 13.68 22.75
C ASP A 476 -8.84 13.78 22.25
N LEU A 477 -8.70 14.36 21.06
CA LEU A 477 -7.43 14.49 20.36
C LEU A 477 -6.79 15.84 20.59
N VAL A 478 -5.47 15.85 20.65
CA VAL A 478 -4.65 17.06 20.84
C VAL A 478 -3.49 17.07 19.86
N LYS A 479 -3.11 18.28 19.42
CA LYS A 479 -1.87 18.48 18.67
C LYS A 479 -0.70 18.47 19.65
N MET A 480 0.30 17.64 19.36
CA MET A 480 1.56 17.59 20.08
C MET A 480 2.67 18.03 19.14
N ASP A 481 3.37 19.10 19.50
CA ASP A 481 4.51 19.62 18.74
C ASP A 481 5.82 19.18 19.40
N ILE A 482 6.84 18.95 18.58
CA ILE A 482 8.21 18.68 19.02
C ILE A 482 9.06 19.93 18.82
N LEU A 483 9.70 20.38 19.88
CA LEU A 483 10.61 21.52 19.85
C LEU A 483 12.05 21.06 20.00
N LEU A 484 12.91 21.55 19.11
CA LEU A 484 14.36 21.43 19.20
C LEU A 484 14.96 22.80 19.45
N ASN A 485 15.67 22.96 20.54
CA ASN A 485 16.25 24.23 20.97
C ASN A 485 15.23 25.39 21.08
N GLY A 486 13.95 25.06 21.35
CA GLY A 486 12.85 26.01 21.46
C GLY A 486 12.13 26.34 20.17
N GLU A 487 12.57 25.81 19.02
CA GLU A 487 11.91 25.97 17.72
C GLU A 487 11.06 24.74 17.41
N VAL A 488 9.85 24.94 16.90
CA VAL A 488 8.94 23.86 16.49
C VAL A 488 9.46 23.21 15.22
N VAL A 489 9.56 21.88 15.22
CA VAL A 489 9.83 21.07 14.03
C VAL A 489 8.49 20.54 13.52
N ASP A 490 7.90 21.23 12.57
CA ASP A 490 6.56 20.96 12.02
C ASP A 490 6.43 19.54 11.45
N ALA A 491 7.48 19.03 10.80
CA ALA A 491 7.55 17.67 10.26
C ALA A 491 7.47 16.55 11.33
N LEU A 492 7.66 16.88 12.61
CA LEU A 492 7.58 15.96 13.74
C LEU A 492 6.31 16.17 14.58
N SER A 493 5.43 17.09 14.19
CA SER A 493 4.16 17.35 14.88
C SER A 493 3.17 16.21 14.65
N LEU A 494 2.38 15.86 15.68
CA LEU A 494 1.41 14.77 15.67
C LEU A 494 0.05 15.19 16.22
N ILE A 495 -1.01 14.52 15.77
CA ILE A 495 -2.31 14.53 16.44
C ILE A 495 -2.42 13.21 17.20
N VAL A 496 -2.60 13.29 18.52
CA VAL A 496 -2.60 12.13 19.42
C VAL A 496 -3.77 12.21 20.41
N HIS A 497 -4.21 11.06 20.92
CA HIS A 497 -5.18 11.03 21.99
C HIS A 497 -4.56 11.59 23.28
N LYS A 498 -5.30 12.44 23.99
CA LYS A 498 -4.83 13.19 25.15
C LYS A 498 -4.25 12.30 26.26
N ASP A 499 -4.88 11.17 26.53
CA ASP A 499 -4.44 10.25 27.60
C ASP A 499 -3.11 9.58 27.26
N PHE A 500 -2.79 9.39 25.99
CA PHE A 500 -1.54 8.76 25.54
C PHE A 500 -0.45 9.77 25.14
N ALA A 501 -0.79 11.06 25.15
CA ALA A 501 0.12 12.11 24.68
C ALA A 501 1.43 12.18 25.49
N TYR A 502 1.37 11.97 26.82
CA TYR A 502 2.56 11.98 27.67
C TYR A 502 3.54 10.86 27.32
N ASP A 503 3.05 9.62 27.28
CA ASP A 503 3.88 8.45 27.04
C ASP A 503 4.47 8.49 25.62
N ARG A 504 3.69 8.93 24.64
CA ARG A 504 4.14 9.09 23.26
C ARG A 504 5.17 10.20 23.14
N GLY A 505 4.91 11.37 23.75
CA GLY A 505 5.85 12.49 23.79
C GLY A 505 7.17 12.11 24.48
N ARG A 506 7.11 11.36 25.56
CA ARG A 506 8.30 10.89 26.30
C ARG A 506 9.16 9.98 25.43
N ARG A 507 8.56 8.98 24.80
CA ARG A 507 9.26 8.08 23.88
C ARG A 507 9.91 8.83 22.72
N MET A 508 9.17 9.70 22.04
CA MET A 508 9.71 10.51 20.94
C MET A 508 10.91 11.35 21.35
N VAL A 509 10.80 12.05 22.48
CA VAL A 509 11.88 12.90 22.98
C VAL A 509 13.13 12.08 23.33
N ASP A 510 12.98 10.90 23.94
CA ASP A 510 14.09 10.03 24.29
C ASP A 510 14.76 9.42 23.06
N ASN A 511 13.99 9.07 22.01
CA ASN A 511 14.53 8.56 20.76
C ASN A 511 15.27 9.64 19.97
N LEU A 512 14.68 10.81 19.80
CA LEU A 512 15.33 11.94 19.14
C LEU A 512 16.65 12.31 19.81
N LYS A 513 16.72 12.24 21.15
CA LYS A 513 17.97 12.44 21.89
C LYS A 513 19.07 11.46 21.51
N ASN A 514 18.72 10.23 21.19
CA ASN A 514 19.70 9.18 20.84
C ASN A 514 20.18 9.30 19.40
N ILE A 515 19.34 9.81 18.51
CA ILE A 515 19.59 9.89 17.05
C ILE A 515 20.25 11.22 16.69
N ILE A 516 19.79 12.33 17.25
CA ILE A 516 20.35 13.65 16.93
C ILE A 516 21.78 13.75 17.49
N PRO A 517 22.78 14.04 16.64
CA PRO A 517 24.17 14.11 17.08
C PRO A 517 24.38 15.29 18.04
N ARG A 518 25.30 15.11 18.99
CA ARG A 518 25.68 16.15 19.94
C ARG A 518 26.22 17.37 19.20
N GLN A 519 25.68 18.53 19.50
CA GLN A 519 26.13 19.82 18.98
C GLN A 519 27.16 20.47 19.91
N MET A 520 27.74 21.60 19.48
CA MET A 520 28.65 22.39 20.31
C MET A 520 27.95 23.07 21.50
N PHE A 521 26.63 23.09 21.51
CA PHE A 521 25.76 23.59 22.57
C PHE A 521 24.75 22.52 22.99
N GLU A 522 24.11 22.73 24.14
CA GLU A 522 23.05 21.85 24.62
C GLU A 522 21.75 22.08 23.85
N VAL A 523 21.17 21.00 23.35
CA VAL A 523 19.91 21.03 22.60
C VAL A 523 18.81 20.40 23.45
N PRO A 524 17.88 21.19 24.01
CA PRO A 524 16.69 20.65 24.64
C PRO A 524 15.74 20.12 23.55
N VAL A 525 15.29 18.88 23.73
CA VAL A 525 14.24 18.24 22.95
C VAL A 525 12.99 18.22 23.82
N GLN A 526 11.89 18.77 23.34
CA GLN A 526 10.67 18.93 24.13
C GLN A 526 9.45 18.51 23.33
N ALA A 527 8.54 17.78 23.96
CA ALA A 527 7.19 17.56 23.46
C ALA A 527 6.23 18.52 24.19
N VAL A 528 5.40 19.23 23.43
CA VAL A 528 4.50 20.24 23.96
C VAL A 528 3.07 20.08 23.43
N ILE A 529 2.09 20.44 24.25
CA ILE A 529 0.68 20.59 23.86
C ILE A 529 0.30 22.04 24.10
N GLY A 530 0.13 22.82 23.02
CA GLY A 530 0.01 24.27 23.10
C GLY A 530 1.27 24.90 23.73
N SER A 531 1.13 25.54 24.87
CA SER A 531 2.26 26.12 25.60
C SER A 531 2.84 25.21 26.70
N LYS A 532 2.20 24.06 26.98
CA LYS A 532 2.60 23.17 28.08
C LYS A 532 3.61 22.12 27.60
N VAL A 533 4.80 22.13 28.21
CA VAL A 533 5.79 21.06 28.03
C VAL A 533 5.30 19.81 28.77
N ILE A 534 5.12 18.69 28.04
CA ILE A 534 4.70 17.40 28.60
C ILE A 534 5.88 16.44 28.82
N ALA A 535 6.89 16.50 27.95
CA ALA A 535 8.11 15.70 28.08
C ALA A 535 9.33 16.51 27.62
N ARG A 536 10.48 16.25 28.25
CA ARG A 536 11.75 16.90 27.90
C ARG A 536 12.92 15.95 28.09
N SER A 537 13.89 16.03 27.18
CA SER A 537 15.21 15.40 27.31
C SER A 537 16.25 16.35 26.71
N ASP A 538 17.46 16.35 27.26
CA ASP A 538 18.50 17.29 26.83
C ASP A 538 19.65 16.52 26.16
N ILE A 539 20.04 16.95 24.95
CA ILE A 539 21.25 16.47 24.26
C ILE A 539 22.42 17.29 24.76
N LYS A 540 23.32 16.65 25.50
CA LYS A 540 24.48 17.34 26.10
C LYS A 540 25.42 17.86 25.02
N ALA A 541 25.91 19.11 25.21
CA ALA A 541 26.91 19.69 24.34
C ALA A 541 28.19 18.85 24.24
N MET A 542 28.83 18.85 23.07
CA MET A 542 30.20 18.36 22.95
C MET A 542 31.12 19.14 23.86
N ARG A 543 31.93 18.44 24.65
CA ARG A 543 32.95 19.04 25.50
C ARG A 543 34.29 18.98 24.78
N LYS A 544 34.85 20.14 24.45
CA LYS A 544 36.24 20.27 24.08
C LYS A 544 37.04 20.49 25.37
N ASP A 545 38.01 19.64 25.65
CA ASP A 545 38.90 19.84 26.81
C ASP A 545 39.79 21.04 26.54
N VAL A 546 39.34 22.22 26.96
CA VAL A 546 40.09 23.49 26.84
C VAL A 546 41.18 23.59 27.87
N LEU A 547 41.21 22.67 28.86
CA LEU A 547 42.18 22.65 29.95
C LEU A 547 43.36 21.70 29.66
N ALA A 548 43.31 20.86 28.65
CA ALA A 548 44.33 19.90 28.29
C ALA A 548 45.71 20.53 28.05
N LYS A 549 45.76 21.79 27.64
CA LYS A 549 47.01 22.56 27.40
C LYS A 549 47.42 23.44 28.57
N CYS A 550 46.70 23.39 29.71
CA CYS A 550 47.04 24.18 30.90
C CYS A 550 47.92 23.36 31.86
N TYR A 551 49.23 23.40 31.63
CA TYR A 551 50.21 22.88 32.57
C TYR A 551 50.39 23.88 33.72
N GLY A 552 50.17 23.44 34.97
CA GLY A 552 50.39 24.21 36.19
C GLY A 552 49.11 24.66 36.90
N GLY A 553 49.24 25.08 38.14
CA GLY A 553 48.15 25.35 39.09
C GLY A 553 47.43 26.70 38.95
N ASP A 554 47.52 27.39 37.80
CA ASP A 554 46.84 28.68 37.61
C ASP A 554 45.32 28.52 37.51
N ILE A 555 44.64 28.58 38.66
CA ILE A 555 43.21 28.44 38.82
C ILE A 555 42.48 29.57 38.09
N THR A 556 43.04 30.77 38.05
CA THR A 556 42.44 31.95 37.43
C THR A 556 42.37 31.81 35.92
N ARG A 557 43.41 31.31 35.29
CA ARG A 557 43.48 31.03 33.85
C ARG A 557 42.53 29.89 33.44
N LYS A 558 42.45 28.83 34.25
CA LYS A 558 41.51 27.73 34.03
C LYS A 558 40.06 28.23 34.10
N ARG A 559 39.72 29.07 35.06
CA ARG A 559 38.39 29.66 35.22
C ARG A 559 38.03 30.57 34.05
N LYS A 560 38.94 31.46 33.61
CA LYS A 560 38.74 32.33 32.43
C LYS A 560 38.50 31.53 31.14
N LEU A 561 39.20 30.41 30.93
CA LEU A 561 39.01 29.54 29.74
C LEU A 561 37.66 28.84 29.79
N LEU A 562 37.21 28.37 30.93
CA LEU A 562 35.89 27.76 31.11
C LEU A 562 34.75 28.81 30.92
N ASP A 563 34.93 30.04 31.43
CA ASP A 563 33.97 31.11 31.25
C ASP A 563 33.85 31.53 29.76
N LYS A 564 34.98 31.66 29.04
CA LYS A 564 34.98 31.89 27.58
C LYS A 564 34.32 30.78 26.82
N GLN A 565 34.53 29.52 27.22
CA GLN A 565 33.86 28.37 26.57
C GLN A 565 32.34 28.41 26.81
N LYS A 566 31.91 28.76 28.04
CA LYS A 566 30.51 28.92 28.40
C LYS A 566 29.84 30.05 27.63
N GLU A 567 30.50 31.18 27.48
CA GLU A 567 30.02 32.33 26.68
C GLU A 567 29.95 32.02 25.19
N GLY A 568 30.98 31.33 24.63
CA GLY A 568 30.97 30.87 23.27
C GLY A 568 29.84 29.89 22.98
N LYS A 569 29.57 28.94 23.88
CA LYS A 569 28.43 28.02 23.78
C LYS A 569 27.09 28.74 23.82
N LYS A 570 26.96 29.78 24.66
CA LYS A 570 25.74 30.60 24.73
C LYS A 570 25.47 31.36 23.44
N LYS A 571 26.52 31.93 22.82
CA LYS A 571 26.42 32.61 21.52
C LYS A 571 26.06 31.60 20.41
N MET A 572 26.70 30.42 20.37
CA MET A 572 26.39 29.37 19.38
C MET A 572 24.95 28.85 19.53
N LYS A 573 24.42 28.75 20.73
CA LYS A 573 23.02 28.35 20.98
C LYS A 573 22.02 29.31 20.35
N THR A 574 22.34 30.61 20.28
CA THR A 574 21.46 31.66 19.74
C THR A 574 21.51 31.74 18.21
N ILE A 575 22.59 31.25 17.57
CA ILE A 575 22.84 31.41 16.13
C ILE A 575 22.78 30.06 15.40
N GLY A 576 23.05 28.94 16.10
CA GLY A 576 23.16 27.61 15.51
C GLY A 576 21.81 26.96 15.22
N LYS A 577 21.56 26.60 13.96
CA LYS A 577 20.49 25.69 13.62
C LYS A 577 20.89 24.26 14.00
N VAL A 578 19.95 23.48 14.50
CA VAL A 578 20.16 22.05 14.82
C VAL A 578 19.96 21.27 13.52
N GLU A 579 20.98 20.57 13.06
CA GLU A 579 20.84 19.63 11.94
C GLU A 579 20.10 18.39 12.43
N ILE A 580 19.00 18.07 11.77
CA ILE A 580 18.17 16.90 12.03
C ILE A 580 18.50 15.88 10.95
N PRO A 581 19.12 14.72 11.29
CA PRO A 581 19.36 13.68 10.30
C PRO A 581 18.05 13.09 9.79
N SER A 582 18.03 12.64 8.54
CA SER A 582 16.85 11.99 7.91
C SER A 582 16.33 10.79 8.74
N GLU A 583 17.24 10.06 9.37
CA GLU A 583 16.94 8.96 10.28
C GLU A 583 16.05 9.37 11.48
N ALA A 584 16.11 10.63 11.91
CA ALA A 584 15.27 11.12 13.00
C ALA A 584 13.78 11.14 12.63
N PHE A 585 13.45 11.40 11.38
CA PHE A 585 12.07 11.37 10.88
C PHE A 585 11.57 9.93 10.70
N LEU A 586 12.45 9.03 10.22
CA LEU A 586 12.15 7.60 10.06
C LEU A 586 12.06 6.86 11.40
N SER A 587 12.84 7.30 12.43
CA SER A 587 12.85 6.64 13.74
C SER A 587 11.51 6.70 14.47
N ILE A 588 10.67 7.66 14.15
CA ILE A 588 9.32 7.77 14.68
C ILE A 588 8.43 6.64 14.13
N LEU A 589 8.71 6.18 12.91
CA LEU A 589 8.04 5.04 12.26
C LEU A 589 8.56 3.69 12.78
N THR A 590 9.83 3.64 13.20
CA THR A 590 10.54 2.40 13.55
C THR A 590 10.70 2.20 15.05
N ASP A 591 10.03 3.01 15.87
CA ASP A 591 10.19 3.09 17.33
C ASP A 591 9.95 1.78 18.09
N TYR A 592 9.50 0.74 17.41
CA TYR A 592 9.13 -0.56 17.98
C TYR A 592 10.09 -1.71 17.62
N LYS A 593 11.16 -1.46 16.86
CA LYS A 593 12.12 -2.51 16.50
C LYS A 593 13.18 -2.82 17.58
N LYS A 594 13.13 -2.15 18.75
CA LYS A 594 14.11 -2.38 19.83
C LYS A 594 13.41 -2.50 21.19
N ASN A 595 12.69 -3.59 21.40
CA ASN A 595 12.53 -4.20 22.74
C ASN A 595 12.26 -5.68 22.59
#